data_0737291a8754eef4785d8b4da4811dbd
#
_entry.id   0737291a8754eef4785d8b4da4811dbd
#
_cell.length_a   1.000
_cell.length_b   1.000
_cell.length_c   1.000
_cell.angle_alpha   90.00
_cell.angle_beta   90.00
_cell.angle_gamma   90.00
#
_symmetry.space_group_name_H-M   'P 1'
#
loop_
_entity.id
_entity.type
_entity.pdbx_description
1 polymer ?
#
loop_
_entity_poly.entity_id
_entity_poly.type
_entity_poly.pdbx_seq_one_letter_code
_entity_poly.pdbx_strand_id
1 'polypeptide(L)'
;MSKFLTNAAVIEFDSEVKHEYQGMGRLRNTVTLRTNVTGESYKFARTGQGLANQKATQADVTPMDVTYGRQTATMENWLAPEYTDIFDQAEVNFDEKQELAKTIAKALARREDQIIIDAVEGATYSTTPATADTGLLLTTAAAGLTVAQLRAASTGLTDRGVENEDRFVMCTAGALSSLLSEESITSSDYNNVKTLVNGEIDTFMGFKFNIIESRVEGGLTALTNFAYHKSSVGYAVGIDMKTTIDWVAQKTSWLCNGMLKSGAVVREAAGIVKMPTTS
;
A
#
# COMPACT_ATOMS: atom_id res chain seq x y z
N MET A 1 -40.31 -25.33 -43.41
CA MET A 1 -39.67 -24.57 -42.32
C MET A 1 -39.30 -23.19 -42.85
N SER A 2 -39.87 -22.17 -42.25
CA SER A 2 -39.72 -20.77 -42.70
C SER A 2 -38.29 -20.29 -42.50
N LYS A 3 -37.64 -19.89 -43.57
CA LYS A 3 -36.27 -19.31 -43.57
C LYS A 3 -36.19 -17.91 -42.91
N PHE A 4 -37.32 -17.37 -42.47
CA PHE A 4 -37.39 -16.01 -41.91
C PHE A 4 -37.32 -15.94 -40.38
N LEU A 5 -37.23 -17.07 -39.69
CA LEU A 5 -37.10 -17.12 -38.23
C LEU A 5 -35.68 -16.73 -37.72
N THR A 6 -34.66 -16.75 -38.59
CA THR A 6 -33.28 -16.39 -38.23
C THR A 6 -33.12 -14.89 -37.97
N ASN A 7 -34.00 -14.03 -38.53
CA ASN A 7 -33.93 -12.57 -38.30
C ASN A 7 -34.74 -12.10 -37.08
N ALA A 8 -35.43 -13.02 -36.43
CA ALA A 8 -36.20 -12.74 -35.19
C ALA A 8 -35.53 -13.37 -33.95
N ALA A 9 -34.30 -13.88 -34.11
CA ALA A 9 -33.54 -14.36 -32.97
C ALA A 9 -33.15 -13.17 -32.10
N VAL A 10 -33.79 -13.07 -30.95
CA VAL A 10 -33.40 -12.10 -29.90
C VAL A 10 -32.10 -12.61 -29.30
N ILE A 11 -31.06 -11.77 -29.35
CA ILE A 11 -29.82 -12.04 -28.63
C ILE A 11 -30.09 -11.68 -27.16
N GLU A 12 -30.16 -12.68 -26.31
CA GLU A 12 -30.21 -12.47 -24.86
C GLU A 12 -28.80 -12.19 -24.36
N PHE A 13 -28.64 -11.03 -23.74
CA PHE A 13 -27.42 -10.71 -23.01
C PHE A 13 -27.58 -11.08 -21.54
N ASP A 14 -26.50 -11.57 -20.94
CA ASP A 14 -26.45 -11.81 -19.52
C ASP A 14 -26.64 -10.47 -18.78
N SER A 15 -27.54 -10.44 -17.80
CA SER A 15 -27.77 -9.27 -16.95
C SER A 15 -26.70 -9.12 -15.86
N GLU A 16 -25.85 -10.14 -15.69
CA GLU A 16 -24.79 -10.15 -14.69
C GLU A 16 -23.45 -9.81 -15.34
N VAL A 17 -22.93 -8.62 -15.06
CA VAL A 17 -21.63 -8.17 -15.57
C VAL A 17 -20.53 -8.75 -14.72
N LYS A 18 -19.68 -9.59 -15.33
CA LYS A 18 -18.45 -10.06 -14.71
C LYS A 18 -17.37 -9.01 -14.86
N HIS A 19 -17.00 -8.36 -13.75
CA HIS A 19 -15.82 -7.49 -13.73
C HIS A 19 -14.53 -8.29 -13.97
N GLU A 20 -13.62 -7.70 -14.73
CA GLU A 20 -12.25 -8.20 -14.77
C GLU A 20 -11.64 -8.21 -13.37
N TYR A 21 -10.74 -9.15 -13.12
CA TYR A 21 -10.02 -9.20 -11.86
C TYR A 21 -9.20 -7.92 -11.67
N GLN A 22 -9.59 -7.12 -10.70
CA GLN A 22 -8.92 -5.88 -10.35
C GLN A 22 -8.56 -5.92 -8.87
N GLY A 23 -7.32 -5.60 -8.55
CA GLY A 23 -6.91 -5.49 -7.16
C GLY A 23 -7.62 -4.35 -6.44
N MET A 24 -7.78 -4.54 -5.17
CA MET A 24 -8.27 -3.53 -4.24
C MET A 24 -7.09 -2.96 -3.44
N GLY A 25 -7.23 -1.74 -2.93
CA GLY A 25 -6.25 -1.14 -2.03
C GLY A 25 -6.06 -1.97 -0.76
N ARG A 26 -4.80 -2.16 -0.34
CA ARG A 26 -4.42 -3.00 0.82
C ARG A 26 -3.58 -2.27 1.85
N LEU A 27 -2.94 -1.15 1.47
CA LEU A 27 -1.93 -0.50 2.29
C LEU A 27 -2.48 0.55 3.26
N ARG A 28 -3.68 1.08 3.03
CA ARG A 28 -4.28 2.15 3.84
C ARG A 28 -4.25 1.87 5.35
N ASN A 29 -4.53 0.63 5.76
CA ASN A 29 -4.58 0.23 7.18
C ASN A 29 -3.20 -0.09 7.79
N THR A 30 -2.17 -0.19 6.97
CA THR A 30 -0.81 -0.56 7.37
C THR A 30 0.07 0.65 7.69
N VAL A 31 -0.46 1.85 7.51
CA VAL A 31 0.23 3.13 7.70
C VAL A 31 -0.50 4.00 8.73
N THR A 32 0.16 5.05 9.20
CA THR A 32 -0.46 6.02 10.10
C THR A 32 -1.37 6.96 9.29
N LEU A 33 -2.69 6.75 9.40
CA LEU A 33 -3.70 7.52 8.69
C LEU A 33 -4.02 8.85 9.41
N ARG A 34 -4.15 9.93 8.62
CA ARG A 34 -4.72 11.22 9.03
C ARG A 34 -5.79 11.64 8.04
N THR A 35 -7.02 11.73 8.48
CA THR A 35 -8.18 12.14 7.69
C THR A 35 -8.55 13.60 7.91
N ASN A 36 -9.37 14.15 7.03
CA ASN A 36 -9.88 15.53 7.10
C ASN A 36 -8.78 16.59 7.09
N VAL A 37 -7.74 16.37 6.30
CA VAL A 37 -6.65 17.34 6.13
C VAL A 37 -7.09 18.45 5.19
N THR A 38 -7.01 19.71 5.68
CA THR A 38 -7.28 20.91 4.87
C THR A 38 -5.96 21.51 4.39
N GLY A 39 -5.90 21.91 3.12
CA GLY A 39 -4.74 22.56 2.53
C GLY A 39 -4.01 21.70 1.48
N GLU A 40 -2.83 22.17 1.08
CA GLU A 40 -1.98 21.56 0.04
C GLU A 40 -0.95 20.58 0.61
N SER A 41 -0.70 20.63 1.92
CA SER A 41 0.28 19.77 2.57
C SER A 41 -0.09 19.51 4.02
N TYR A 42 0.36 18.38 4.54
CA TYR A 42 0.25 18.03 5.94
C TYR A 42 1.63 17.72 6.54
N LYS A 43 1.91 18.28 7.72
CA LYS A 43 3.19 18.09 8.40
C LYS A 43 3.07 17.08 9.53
N PHE A 44 3.67 15.92 9.36
CA PHE A 44 3.82 14.94 10.40
C PHE A 44 4.99 15.34 11.31
N ALA A 45 4.71 15.54 12.58
CA ALA A 45 5.75 15.81 13.58
C ALA A 45 6.39 14.50 14.07
N ARG A 46 7.68 14.56 14.36
CA ARG A 46 8.41 13.51 15.09
C ARG A 46 9.26 14.12 16.18
N THR A 47 9.52 13.34 17.21
CA THR A 47 10.38 13.70 18.33
C THR A 47 11.59 12.77 18.32
N GLY A 48 12.78 13.33 18.43
CA GLY A 48 14.03 12.57 18.49
C GLY A 48 14.18 11.82 19.82
N GLN A 49 15.17 10.94 19.85
CA GLN A 49 15.51 10.19 21.06
C GLN A 49 16.20 11.10 22.07
N GLY A 50 15.86 10.92 23.33
CA GLY A 50 16.53 11.57 24.45
C GLY A 50 17.32 10.57 25.29
N LEU A 51 18.41 11.01 25.90
CA LEU A 51 19.21 10.22 26.81
C LEU A 51 19.03 10.70 28.24
N ALA A 52 18.84 9.76 29.16
CA ALA A 52 18.75 10.09 30.58
C ALA A 52 20.17 10.36 31.12
N ASN A 53 20.31 11.45 31.87
CA ASN A 53 21.52 11.84 32.52
C ASN A 53 21.50 11.44 34.01
N GLN A 54 22.59 10.88 34.52
CA GLN A 54 22.74 10.61 35.95
C GLN A 54 22.95 11.91 36.69
N LYS A 55 22.16 12.15 37.73
CA LYS A 55 22.31 13.32 38.59
C LYS A 55 23.00 12.93 39.92
N ALA A 56 24.05 13.65 40.28
CA ALA A 56 24.63 13.58 41.63
C ALA A 56 23.75 14.29 42.65
N THR A 57 23.91 13.95 43.93
CA THR A 57 23.21 14.61 45.04
C THR A 57 23.50 16.11 45.03
N GLN A 58 22.47 16.95 45.04
CA GLN A 58 22.56 18.45 45.03
C GLN A 58 23.16 19.06 43.73
N ALA A 59 23.39 18.29 42.66
CA ALA A 59 23.80 18.83 41.38
C ALA A 59 22.64 19.46 40.63
N ASP A 60 22.91 20.40 39.71
CA ASP A 60 21.91 21.00 38.82
C ASP A 60 21.37 19.99 37.86
N VAL A 61 20.12 20.22 37.37
CA VAL A 61 19.45 19.39 36.36
C VAL A 61 19.95 19.77 34.99
N THR A 62 20.49 18.80 34.24
CA THR A 62 20.89 18.99 32.85
C THR A 62 19.74 18.60 31.92
N PRO A 63 19.27 19.50 31.06
CA PRO A 63 18.22 19.18 30.06
C PRO A 63 18.69 18.10 29.08
N MET A 64 17.73 17.32 28.56
CA MET A 64 17.98 16.21 27.63
C MET A 64 18.10 16.65 26.17
N ASP A 65 17.78 17.90 25.85
CA ASP A 65 17.86 18.52 24.51
C ASP A 65 17.27 17.66 23.38
N VAL A 66 15.99 17.34 23.50
CA VAL A 66 15.27 16.52 22.53
C VAL A 66 15.03 17.30 21.24
N THR A 67 15.44 16.75 20.10
CA THR A 67 15.23 17.35 18.78
C THR A 67 13.81 17.08 18.26
N TYR A 68 13.21 18.08 17.62
CA TYR A 68 11.91 17.97 16.96
C TYR A 68 12.09 18.10 15.45
N GLY A 69 11.55 17.15 14.70
CA GLY A 69 11.54 17.13 13.24
C GLY A 69 10.11 17.16 12.67
N ARG A 70 10.00 17.51 11.40
CA ARG A 70 8.74 17.48 10.66
C ARG A 70 8.98 16.93 9.27
N GLN A 71 8.10 16.03 8.83
CA GLN A 71 8.06 15.54 7.45
C GLN A 71 6.76 16.00 6.79
N THR A 72 6.85 16.52 5.57
CA THR A 72 5.71 17.12 4.87
C THR A 72 5.18 16.16 3.82
N ALA A 73 3.92 15.77 3.94
CA ALA A 73 3.18 15.08 2.88
C ALA A 73 2.52 16.14 1.99
N THR A 74 2.84 16.16 0.71
CA THR A 74 2.18 16.99 -0.29
C THR A 74 0.89 16.30 -0.73
N MET A 75 -0.21 17.05 -0.76
CA MET A 75 -1.52 16.52 -1.15
C MET A 75 -1.70 16.65 -2.64
N GLU A 76 -2.06 15.55 -3.30
CA GLU A 76 -2.34 15.48 -4.72
C GLU A 76 -3.83 15.22 -4.97
N ASN A 77 -4.36 15.80 -6.05
CA ASN A 77 -5.75 15.62 -6.46
C ASN A 77 -5.83 14.60 -7.58
N TRP A 78 -6.59 13.54 -7.36
CA TRP A 78 -6.78 12.46 -8.32
C TRP A 78 -8.24 12.36 -8.72
N LEU A 79 -8.48 12.20 -10.02
CA LEU A 79 -9.80 12.07 -10.62
C LEU A 79 -9.83 10.80 -11.50
N ALA A 80 -10.94 10.09 -11.44
CA ALA A 80 -11.23 8.96 -12.31
C ALA A 80 -12.62 9.19 -12.95
N PRO A 81 -12.71 10.01 -14.01
CA PRO A 81 -13.97 10.28 -14.69
C PRO A 81 -14.24 9.27 -15.80
N GLU A 82 -15.52 8.88 -15.96
CA GLU A 82 -16.00 8.09 -17.08
C GLU A 82 -17.40 8.57 -17.49
N TYR A 83 -17.72 8.52 -18.79
CA TYR A 83 -19.01 8.94 -19.34
C TYR A 83 -19.84 7.73 -19.70
N THR A 84 -21.15 7.79 -19.41
CA THR A 84 -22.16 6.83 -19.88
C THR A 84 -23.17 7.58 -20.73
N ASP A 85 -23.34 7.16 -21.98
CA ASP A 85 -24.34 7.74 -22.88
C ASP A 85 -25.75 7.17 -22.57
N ILE A 86 -26.78 8.01 -22.77
CA ILE A 86 -28.16 7.57 -22.60
C ILE A 86 -28.54 6.50 -23.61
N PHE A 87 -28.02 6.61 -24.84
CA PHE A 87 -28.34 5.65 -25.90
C PHE A 87 -27.73 4.30 -25.62
N ASP A 88 -26.47 4.27 -25.18
CA ASP A 88 -25.76 3.03 -24.78
C ASP A 88 -26.49 2.36 -23.62
N GLN A 89 -26.91 3.14 -22.62
CA GLN A 89 -27.69 2.62 -21.48
C GLN A 89 -29.05 1.99 -21.88
N ALA A 90 -29.66 2.46 -22.98
CA ALA A 90 -30.89 1.88 -23.49
C ALA A 90 -30.68 0.55 -24.23
N GLU A 91 -29.46 0.26 -24.68
CA GLU A 91 -29.10 -0.95 -25.43
C GLU A 91 -28.57 -2.08 -24.49
N VAL A 92 -28.11 -1.74 -23.27
CA VAL A 92 -27.62 -2.72 -22.32
C VAL A 92 -28.68 -3.11 -21.29
N ASN A 93 -28.60 -4.34 -20.80
CA ASN A 93 -29.60 -4.93 -19.89
C ASN A 93 -29.18 -4.83 -18.40
N PHE A 94 -28.17 -4.00 -18.06
CA PHE A 94 -27.66 -3.80 -16.71
C PHE A 94 -27.48 -2.32 -16.40
N ASP A 95 -27.36 -1.98 -15.10
CA ASP A 95 -27.12 -0.60 -14.67
C ASP A 95 -25.62 -0.25 -14.80
N GLU A 96 -25.24 0.30 -15.96
CA GLU A 96 -23.88 0.68 -16.30
C GLU A 96 -23.28 1.66 -15.29
N LYS A 97 -24.08 2.57 -14.72
CA LYS A 97 -23.60 3.56 -13.74
C LYS A 97 -23.10 2.92 -12.46
N GLN A 98 -23.78 1.88 -11.97
CA GLN A 98 -23.33 1.16 -10.77
C GLN A 98 -22.04 0.37 -11.02
N GLU A 99 -21.92 -0.23 -12.21
CA GLU A 99 -20.75 -0.99 -12.57
C GLU A 99 -19.51 -0.09 -12.78
N LEU A 100 -19.71 1.06 -13.41
CA LEU A 100 -18.66 2.09 -13.52
C LEU A 100 -18.25 2.63 -12.14
N ALA A 101 -19.17 2.89 -11.23
CA ALA A 101 -18.87 3.34 -9.89
C ALA A 101 -17.98 2.35 -9.13
N LYS A 102 -18.21 1.04 -9.28
CA LYS A 102 -17.34 -0.01 -8.71
C LYS A 102 -15.94 -0.01 -9.32
N THR A 103 -15.85 0.15 -10.63
CA THR A 103 -14.58 0.21 -11.36
C THR A 103 -13.75 1.43 -10.95
N ILE A 104 -14.40 2.60 -10.86
CA ILE A 104 -13.80 3.85 -10.41
C ILE A 104 -13.29 3.73 -8.97
N ALA A 105 -14.08 3.15 -8.07
CA ALA A 105 -13.67 2.93 -6.68
C ALA A 105 -12.42 2.05 -6.58
N LYS A 106 -12.33 0.98 -7.37
CA LYS A 106 -11.15 0.12 -7.43
C LYS A 106 -9.92 0.83 -8.02
N ALA A 107 -10.12 1.69 -9.03
CA ALA A 107 -9.04 2.48 -9.61
C ALA A 107 -8.45 3.47 -8.59
N LEU A 108 -9.31 4.18 -7.85
CA LEU A 108 -8.87 5.09 -6.79
C LEU A 108 -8.17 4.35 -5.63
N ALA A 109 -8.65 3.17 -5.26
CA ALA A 109 -8.02 2.35 -4.23
C ALA A 109 -6.61 1.88 -4.64
N ARG A 110 -6.40 1.52 -5.92
CA ARG A 110 -5.05 1.23 -6.45
C ARG A 110 -4.17 2.46 -6.42
N ARG A 111 -4.74 3.64 -6.71
CA ARG A 111 -3.98 4.91 -6.64
C ARG A 111 -3.56 5.25 -5.22
N GLU A 112 -4.39 4.99 -4.20
CA GLU A 112 -3.98 5.12 -2.79
C GLU A 112 -2.75 4.27 -2.48
N ASP A 113 -2.76 3.00 -2.87
CA ASP A 113 -1.62 2.11 -2.68
C ASP A 113 -0.37 2.64 -3.39
N GLN A 114 -0.51 3.14 -4.64
CA GLN A 114 0.62 3.70 -5.39
C GLN A 114 1.25 4.89 -4.67
N ILE A 115 0.46 5.81 -4.14
CA ILE A 115 0.96 6.98 -3.40
C ILE A 115 1.77 6.55 -2.17
N ILE A 116 1.33 5.50 -1.47
CA ILE A 116 2.06 4.95 -0.31
C ILE A 116 3.36 4.28 -0.76
N ILE A 117 3.32 3.49 -1.84
CA ILE A 117 4.50 2.82 -2.41
C ILE A 117 5.52 3.83 -2.88
N ASP A 118 5.11 4.85 -3.63
CA ASP A 118 5.98 5.91 -4.16
C ASP A 118 6.69 6.67 -3.01
N ALA A 119 5.96 6.94 -1.92
CA ALA A 119 6.56 7.57 -0.74
C ALA A 119 7.61 6.68 -0.07
N VAL A 120 7.40 5.38 0.00
CA VAL A 120 8.36 4.41 0.56
C VAL A 120 9.53 4.22 -0.40
N GLU A 121 9.30 4.05 -1.70
CA GLU A 121 10.36 3.90 -2.71
C GLU A 121 11.24 5.13 -2.82
N GLY A 122 10.66 6.32 -2.72
CA GLY A 122 11.34 7.61 -2.78
C GLY A 122 12.18 7.95 -1.53
N ALA A 123 12.12 7.16 -0.47
CA ALA A 123 12.93 7.37 0.72
C ALA A 123 14.42 7.09 0.46
N THR A 124 15.27 7.73 1.25
CA THR A 124 16.71 7.48 1.18
C THR A 124 17.08 6.20 1.94
N TYR A 125 17.85 5.33 1.31
CA TYR A 125 18.30 4.06 1.87
C TYR A 125 19.83 3.96 1.88
N SER A 126 20.40 3.34 2.92
CA SER A 126 21.81 3.06 3.03
C SER A 126 22.06 1.69 3.65
N THR A 127 23.16 1.06 3.31
CA THR A 127 23.61 -0.21 3.91
C THR A 127 24.07 -0.03 5.36
N THR A 128 24.52 1.17 5.72
CA THR A 128 24.95 1.56 7.06
C THR A 128 24.28 2.89 7.43
N PRO A 129 22.96 2.92 7.69
CA PRO A 129 22.28 4.15 7.97
C PRO A 129 22.68 4.71 9.34
N ALA A 130 23.20 5.93 9.33
CA ALA A 130 23.66 6.64 10.52
C ALA A 130 22.59 7.53 11.16
N THR A 131 21.49 7.81 10.46
CA THR A 131 20.45 8.75 10.89
C THR A 131 19.05 8.14 10.82
N ALA A 132 18.12 8.69 11.60
CA ALA A 132 16.71 8.30 11.56
C ALA A 132 16.02 8.63 10.23
N ASP A 133 16.62 9.47 9.39
CA ASP A 133 16.10 9.86 8.06
C ASP A 133 16.52 8.89 6.94
N THR A 134 17.33 7.89 7.25
CA THR A 134 17.84 6.92 6.27
C THR A 134 17.36 5.52 6.59
N GLY A 135 16.65 4.90 5.66
CA GLY A 135 16.21 3.52 5.74
C GLY A 135 17.37 2.51 5.57
N LEU A 136 17.16 1.27 6.00
CA LEU A 136 18.15 0.20 5.79
C LEU A 136 17.99 -0.39 4.40
N LEU A 137 19.08 -0.49 3.68
CA LEU A 137 19.22 -1.27 2.45
C LEU A 137 19.93 -2.58 2.76
N LEU A 138 19.28 -3.71 2.55
CA LEU A 138 19.97 -5.00 2.63
C LEU A 138 20.81 -5.22 1.37
N THR A 139 22.08 -5.59 1.56
CA THR A 139 23.01 -5.83 0.45
C THR A 139 22.88 -7.22 -0.16
N THR A 140 22.27 -8.14 0.56
CA THR A 140 22.07 -9.52 0.08
C THR A 140 20.91 -9.56 -0.88
N ALA A 141 21.17 -9.31 -2.16
CA ALA A 141 20.22 -9.62 -3.21
C ALA A 141 20.16 -11.15 -3.40
N ALA A 142 18.99 -11.73 -3.20
CA ALA A 142 18.74 -13.15 -3.41
C ALA A 142 17.75 -13.33 -4.57
N ALA A 143 17.77 -14.51 -5.20
CA ALA A 143 16.74 -14.88 -6.18
C ALA A 143 15.40 -15.06 -5.44
N GLY A 144 14.64 -13.99 -5.32
CA GLY A 144 13.41 -13.95 -4.54
C GLY A 144 13.60 -13.54 -3.08
N LEU A 145 12.51 -13.50 -2.32
CA LEU A 145 12.53 -13.20 -0.89
C LEU A 145 12.94 -14.45 -0.10
N THR A 146 13.88 -14.30 0.84
CA THR A 146 14.42 -15.40 1.66
C THR A 146 14.19 -15.17 3.15
N VAL A 147 14.18 -16.27 3.93
CA VAL A 147 14.12 -16.21 5.41
C VAL A 147 15.32 -15.43 5.98
N ALA A 148 16.48 -15.55 5.35
CA ALA A 148 17.69 -14.82 5.76
C ALA A 148 17.48 -13.30 5.64
N GLN A 149 16.85 -12.82 4.56
CA GLN A 149 16.51 -11.41 4.38
C GLN A 149 15.48 -10.93 5.42
N LEU A 150 14.44 -11.72 5.69
CA LEU A 150 13.46 -11.37 6.73
C LEU A 150 14.08 -11.30 8.12
N ARG A 151 14.98 -12.23 8.43
CA ARG A 151 15.75 -12.21 9.69
C ARG A 151 16.62 -10.97 9.79
N ALA A 152 17.35 -10.63 8.74
CA ALA A 152 18.17 -9.43 8.68
C ALA A 152 17.31 -8.15 8.80
N ALA A 153 16.14 -8.11 8.17
CA ALA A 153 15.21 -7.01 8.30
C ALA A 153 14.68 -6.87 9.74
N SER A 154 14.29 -7.97 10.39
CA SER A 154 13.83 -7.98 11.78
C SER A 154 14.92 -7.50 12.73
N THR A 155 16.15 -8.01 12.58
CA THR A 155 17.30 -7.58 13.38
C THR A 155 17.58 -6.09 13.15
N GLY A 156 17.62 -5.63 11.90
CA GLY A 156 17.89 -4.23 11.56
C GLY A 156 16.85 -3.25 12.08
N LEU A 157 15.57 -3.64 12.18
CA LEU A 157 14.53 -2.83 12.82
C LEU A 157 14.70 -2.81 14.34
N THR A 158 14.99 -3.95 14.95
CA THR A 158 15.15 -4.08 16.40
C THR A 158 16.39 -3.32 16.90
N ASP A 159 17.50 -3.39 16.18
CA ASP A 159 18.74 -2.66 16.50
C ASP A 159 18.55 -1.13 16.48
N ARG A 160 17.55 -0.66 15.73
CA ARG A 160 17.18 0.76 15.68
C ARG A 160 16.12 1.16 16.69
N GLY A 161 15.72 0.25 17.58
CA GLY A 161 14.70 0.49 18.60
C GLY A 161 13.27 0.56 18.06
N VAL A 162 12.99 -0.01 16.89
CA VAL A 162 11.64 -0.09 16.34
C VAL A 162 10.87 -1.20 17.06
N GLU A 163 9.65 -0.90 17.49
CA GLU A 163 8.78 -1.84 18.20
C GLU A 163 8.51 -3.11 17.36
N ASN A 164 8.30 -4.25 18.04
CA ASN A 164 8.05 -5.52 17.36
C ASN A 164 6.61 -5.68 16.88
N GLU A 165 5.70 -4.89 17.42
CA GLU A 165 4.31 -4.88 17.02
C GLU A 165 4.11 -4.08 15.73
N ASP A 166 3.03 -4.34 15.01
CA ASP A 166 2.64 -3.62 13.78
C ASP A 166 3.75 -3.47 12.72
N ARG A 167 4.56 -4.52 12.55
CA ARG A 167 5.52 -4.64 11.45
C ARG A 167 4.85 -5.29 10.25
N PHE A 168 5.03 -4.69 9.10
CA PHE A 168 4.45 -5.13 7.82
C PHE A 168 5.54 -5.40 6.79
N VAL A 169 5.27 -6.34 5.90
CA VAL A 169 6.06 -6.58 4.69
C VAL A 169 5.18 -6.34 3.47
N MET A 170 5.62 -5.47 2.58
CA MET A 170 5.10 -5.36 1.22
C MET A 170 5.93 -6.26 0.31
N CYS A 171 5.30 -7.23 -0.32
CA CYS A 171 5.98 -8.13 -1.25
C CYS A 171 5.08 -8.50 -2.44
N THR A 172 5.70 -8.92 -3.53
CA THR A 172 4.96 -9.48 -4.67
C THR A 172 4.62 -10.95 -4.44
N ALA A 173 3.64 -11.47 -5.18
CA ALA A 173 3.28 -12.89 -5.13
C ALA A 173 4.46 -13.80 -5.50
N GLY A 174 5.31 -13.37 -6.45
CA GLY A 174 6.52 -14.09 -6.82
C GLY A 174 7.54 -14.18 -5.68
N ALA A 175 7.75 -13.06 -4.96
CA ALA A 175 8.63 -13.04 -3.79
C ALA A 175 8.11 -13.96 -2.67
N LEU A 176 6.81 -13.97 -2.44
CA LEU A 176 6.19 -14.89 -1.49
C LEU A 176 6.35 -16.36 -1.91
N SER A 177 6.16 -16.66 -3.19
CA SER A 177 6.37 -18.03 -3.72
C SER A 177 7.81 -18.50 -3.50
N SER A 178 8.80 -17.62 -3.72
CA SER A 178 10.21 -17.93 -3.46
C SER A 178 10.46 -18.20 -1.97
N LEU A 179 9.87 -17.41 -1.09
CA LEU A 179 9.95 -17.63 0.36
C LEU A 179 9.38 -18.99 0.75
N LEU A 180 8.23 -19.37 0.21
CA LEU A 180 7.57 -20.65 0.48
C LEU A 180 8.35 -21.87 -0.05
N SER A 181 9.20 -21.69 -1.06
CA SER A 181 10.02 -22.77 -1.62
C SER A 181 11.27 -23.08 -0.80
N GLU A 182 11.61 -22.26 0.21
CA GLU A 182 12.77 -22.51 1.07
C GLU A 182 12.55 -23.73 1.98
N GLU A 183 13.48 -24.68 1.99
CA GLU A 183 13.39 -25.91 2.81
C GLU A 183 13.23 -25.62 4.32
N SER A 184 13.82 -24.53 4.80
CA SER A 184 13.71 -24.11 6.21
C SER A 184 12.29 -23.80 6.64
N ILE A 185 11.41 -23.50 5.69
CA ILE A 185 9.99 -23.18 5.93
C ILE A 185 9.14 -24.43 5.76
N THR A 186 9.47 -25.30 4.81
CA THR A 186 8.70 -26.52 4.50
C THR A 186 8.99 -27.68 5.47
N SER A 187 10.04 -27.63 6.27
CA SER A 187 10.39 -28.63 7.27
C SER A 187 9.34 -28.75 8.36
N SER A 188 8.82 -29.96 8.59
CA SER A 188 7.72 -30.23 9.54
C SER A 188 8.05 -29.98 11.00
N ASP A 189 9.31 -29.76 11.34
CA ASP A 189 9.78 -29.49 12.71
C ASP A 189 9.48 -28.07 13.20
N TYR A 190 9.07 -27.17 12.29
CA TYR A 190 8.68 -25.80 12.62
C TYR A 190 7.15 -25.68 12.73
N ASN A 191 6.60 -25.73 13.93
CA ASN A 191 5.17 -25.66 14.20
C ASN A 191 4.47 -24.38 13.70
N ASN A 192 5.21 -23.32 13.40
CA ASN A 192 4.69 -22.08 12.80
C ASN A 192 4.53 -22.15 11.28
N VAL A 193 5.01 -23.20 10.64
CA VAL A 193 5.03 -23.39 9.20
C VAL A 193 3.68 -23.84 8.64
N LYS A 194 2.82 -24.44 9.46
CA LYS A 194 1.48 -24.89 9.00
C LYS A 194 0.61 -23.74 8.48
N THR A 195 0.74 -22.56 9.04
CA THR A 195 0.01 -21.36 8.61
C THR A 195 0.52 -20.84 7.26
N LEU A 196 1.82 -20.96 7.01
CA LEU A 196 2.44 -20.61 5.75
C LEU A 196 2.03 -21.54 4.60
N VAL A 197 1.96 -22.86 4.87
CA VAL A 197 1.62 -23.88 3.89
C VAL A 197 0.16 -23.81 3.45
N ASN A 198 -0.73 -23.35 4.34
CA ASN A 198 -2.16 -23.19 4.02
C ASN A 198 -2.48 -21.93 3.20
N GLY A 199 -1.47 -21.10 2.85
CA GLY A 199 -1.68 -19.89 2.05
C GLY A 199 -2.31 -18.72 2.80
N GLU A 200 -2.65 -18.87 4.07
CA GLU A 200 -3.13 -17.81 4.97
C GLU A 200 -1.98 -17.33 5.86
N ILE A 201 -1.04 -16.58 5.24
CA ILE A 201 0.05 -15.99 6.01
C ILE A 201 -0.42 -14.67 6.59
N ASP A 202 -0.87 -14.68 7.82
CA ASP A 202 -1.09 -13.45 8.55
C ASP A 202 0.22 -12.92 9.17
N THR A 203 1.01 -13.78 9.79
CA THR A 203 2.23 -13.34 10.49
C THR A 203 3.36 -14.38 10.42
N PHE A 204 4.55 -13.95 10.02
CA PHE A 204 5.78 -14.75 10.09
C PHE A 204 6.93 -13.89 10.61
N MET A 205 7.68 -14.38 11.58
CA MET A 205 8.79 -13.65 12.23
C MET A 205 8.41 -12.26 12.78
N GLY A 206 7.14 -12.08 13.21
CA GLY A 206 6.62 -10.80 13.71
C GLY A 206 6.16 -9.83 12.61
N PHE A 207 6.24 -10.22 11.34
CA PHE A 207 5.74 -9.42 10.22
C PHE A 207 4.38 -9.88 9.75
N LYS A 208 3.50 -8.93 9.43
CA LYS A 208 2.26 -9.14 8.69
C LYS A 208 2.52 -8.93 7.20
N PHE A 209 2.12 -9.89 6.36
CA PHE A 209 2.40 -9.84 4.93
C PHE A 209 1.26 -9.18 4.16
N ASN A 210 1.62 -8.20 3.33
CA ASN A 210 0.73 -7.59 2.35
C ASN A 210 1.25 -7.93 0.96
N ILE A 211 0.52 -8.82 0.29
CA ILE A 211 0.84 -9.22 -1.08
C ILE A 211 0.28 -8.16 -2.00
N ILE A 212 1.17 -7.50 -2.74
CA ILE A 212 0.84 -6.48 -3.70
C ILE A 212 1.07 -7.03 -5.10
N GLU A 213 0.14 -6.75 -5.98
CA GLU A 213 0.24 -7.21 -7.36
C GLU A 213 1.35 -6.45 -8.09
N SER A 214 2.02 -7.13 -9.03
CA SER A 214 2.96 -6.50 -9.95
C SER A 214 2.14 -5.83 -11.06
N ARG A 215 1.85 -4.55 -10.92
CA ARG A 215 1.03 -3.75 -11.83
C ARG A 215 1.67 -2.40 -12.11
N VAL A 216 1.21 -1.77 -13.20
CA VAL A 216 1.62 -0.41 -13.56
C VAL A 216 1.14 0.63 -12.55
N GLU A 217 -0.03 0.39 -11.90
CA GLU A 217 -0.60 1.27 -10.88
C GLU A 217 -1.03 0.48 -9.65
N GLY A 218 -0.58 0.89 -8.49
CA GLY A 218 -0.82 0.22 -7.20
C GLY A 218 -0.03 -1.07 -7.03
N GLY A 219 1.04 -1.26 -7.81
CA GLY A 219 1.90 -2.43 -7.78
C GLY A 219 3.32 -2.12 -7.34
N LEU A 220 3.99 -3.11 -6.76
CA LEU A 220 5.42 -3.05 -6.47
C LEU A 220 6.23 -3.38 -7.71
N THR A 221 7.39 -2.74 -7.85
CA THR A 221 8.41 -3.17 -8.78
C THR A 221 8.84 -4.60 -8.45
N ALA A 222 8.88 -5.48 -9.45
CA ALA A 222 9.05 -6.93 -9.27
C ALA A 222 10.29 -7.36 -8.44
N LEU A 223 11.28 -6.49 -8.33
CA LEU A 223 12.57 -6.78 -7.72
C LEU A 223 12.78 -6.09 -6.36
N THR A 224 11.74 -5.50 -5.77
CA THR A 224 11.89 -4.76 -4.52
C THR A 224 10.78 -5.11 -3.54
N ASN A 225 11.16 -5.50 -2.32
CA ASN A 225 10.25 -5.72 -1.22
C ASN A 225 10.62 -4.77 -0.08
N PHE A 226 9.66 -4.40 0.75
CA PHE A 226 9.87 -3.51 1.87
C PHE A 226 9.31 -4.11 3.15
N ALA A 227 10.13 -4.05 4.23
CA ALA A 227 9.65 -4.29 5.58
C ALA A 227 9.58 -2.93 6.31
N TYR A 228 8.47 -2.64 6.96
CA TYR A 228 8.28 -1.36 7.65
C TYR A 228 7.38 -1.48 8.87
N HIS A 229 7.53 -0.52 9.77
CA HIS A 229 6.64 -0.36 10.91
C HIS A 229 5.55 0.68 10.59
N LYS A 230 4.34 0.45 11.08
CA LYS A 230 3.16 1.30 10.82
C LYS A 230 3.40 2.79 11.08
N SER A 231 4.12 3.13 12.15
CA SER A 231 4.40 4.52 12.51
C SER A 231 5.39 5.21 11.57
N SER A 232 6.15 4.45 10.78
CA SER A 232 7.20 4.99 9.90
C SER A 232 6.66 5.70 8.68
N VAL A 233 5.45 5.33 8.23
CA VAL A 233 4.81 5.93 7.07
C VAL A 233 3.55 6.67 7.49
N GLY A 234 3.42 7.92 7.06
CA GLY A 234 2.24 8.74 7.26
C GLY A 234 1.45 8.90 5.96
N TYR A 235 0.17 8.66 6.01
CA TYR A 235 -0.77 8.87 4.91
C TYR A 235 -1.82 9.90 5.32
N ALA A 236 -1.91 10.99 4.55
CA ALA A 236 -2.82 12.10 4.81
C ALA A 236 -3.93 12.10 3.74
N VAL A 237 -5.18 12.21 4.17
CA VAL A 237 -6.36 12.24 3.30
C VAL A 237 -7.13 13.55 3.55
N GLY A 238 -7.27 14.35 2.50
CA GLY A 238 -8.04 15.59 2.52
C GLY A 238 -9.48 15.34 2.07
N ILE A 239 -9.65 14.72 0.91
CA ILE A 239 -10.94 14.25 0.41
C ILE A 239 -10.82 12.74 0.28
N ASP A 240 -11.62 12.02 1.05
CA ASP A 240 -11.69 10.57 0.94
C ASP A 240 -12.37 10.16 -0.37
N MET A 241 -12.20 8.92 -0.78
CA MET A 241 -12.80 8.42 -2.01
C MET A 241 -14.29 8.75 -2.06
N LYS A 242 -14.67 9.57 -3.02
CA LYS A 242 -16.05 9.98 -3.25
C LYS A 242 -16.37 9.85 -4.73
N THR A 243 -17.50 9.18 -5.03
CA THR A 243 -18.03 9.08 -6.39
C THR A 243 -19.25 9.98 -6.50
N THR A 244 -19.33 10.78 -7.57
CA THR A 244 -20.47 11.59 -7.95
C THR A 244 -20.93 11.19 -9.34
N ILE A 245 -22.25 11.27 -9.59
CA ILE A 245 -22.86 11.01 -10.90
C ILE A 245 -23.64 12.27 -11.27
N ASP A 246 -23.17 12.97 -12.28
CA ASP A 246 -23.71 14.25 -12.72
C ASP A 246 -24.13 14.21 -14.18
N TRP A 247 -25.26 14.85 -14.51
CA TRP A 247 -25.73 14.99 -15.87
C TRP A 247 -24.98 16.09 -16.62
N VAL A 248 -24.41 15.76 -17.76
CA VAL A 248 -23.70 16.72 -18.63
C VAL A 248 -24.51 16.97 -19.88
N ALA A 249 -25.28 18.06 -19.88
CA ALA A 249 -26.20 18.39 -20.98
C ALA A 249 -25.51 18.59 -22.33
N GLN A 250 -24.27 19.09 -22.35
CA GLN A 250 -23.49 19.31 -23.57
C GLN A 250 -23.12 18.00 -24.29
N LYS A 251 -23.00 16.90 -23.54
CA LYS A 251 -22.62 15.59 -24.08
C LYS A 251 -23.78 14.59 -24.11
N THR A 252 -24.96 14.99 -23.63
CA THR A 252 -26.12 14.12 -23.47
C THR A 252 -25.83 12.83 -22.72
N SER A 253 -24.87 12.89 -21.79
CA SER A 253 -24.31 11.73 -21.09
C SER A 253 -24.23 11.97 -19.59
N TRP A 254 -24.18 10.91 -18.82
CA TRP A 254 -23.88 10.95 -17.39
C TRP A 254 -22.37 10.89 -17.18
N LEU A 255 -21.84 11.77 -16.35
CA LEU A 255 -20.47 11.73 -15.89
C LEU A 255 -20.43 11.04 -14.53
N CYS A 256 -19.84 9.85 -14.49
CA CYS A 256 -19.47 9.17 -13.26
C CYS A 256 -18.04 9.63 -12.91
N ASN A 257 -17.90 10.39 -11.83
CA ASN A 257 -16.60 10.95 -11.45
C ASN A 257 -16.23 10.50 -10.05
N GLY A 258 -15.09 9.82 -9.94
CA GLY A 258 -14.45 9.52 -8.67
C GLY A 258 -13.38 10.54 -8.35
N MET A 259 -13.30 10.97 -7.11
CA MET A 259 -12.31 11.94 -6.65
C MET A 259 -11.63 11.49 -5.38
N LEU A 260 -10.34 11.80 -5.27
CA LEU A 260 -9.49 11.53 -4.12
C LEU A 260 -8.48 12.66 -3.96
N LYS A 261 -8.28 13.15 -2.74
CA LYS A 261 -7.19 14.06 -2.40
C LYS A 261 -6.39 13.48 -1.27
N SER A 262 -5.16 13.07 -1.54
CA SER A 262 -4.31 12.41 -0.56
C SER A 262 -2.82 12.63 -0.83
N GLY A 263 -2.00 12.28 0.17
CA GLY A 263 -0.55 12.33 0.05
C GLY A 263 0.10 11.46 1.12
N ALA A 264 1.24 10.88 0.81
CA ALA A 264 2.01 10.06 1.74
C ALA A 264 3.41 10.62 1.95
N VAL A 265 4.01 10.29 3.08
CA VAL A 265 5.40 10.63 3.38
C VAL A 265 5.99 9.63 4.38
N VAL A 266 7.26 9.35 4.24
CA VAL A 266 8.01 8.63 5.27
C VAL A 266 8.29 9.58 6.43
N ARG A 267 7.73 9.28 7.60
CA ARG A 267 7.91 10.04 8.84
C ARG A 267 9.26 9.78 9.47
N GLU A 268 9.66 8.50 9.49
CA GLU A 268 10.91 8.03 10.08
C GLU A 268 11.44 6.85 9.27
N ALA A 269 12.47 7.09 8.48
CA ALA A 269 13.03 6.08 7.60
C ALA A 269 13.79 4.97 8.37
N ALA A 270 14.16 5.21 9.63
CA ALA A 270 14.75 4.18 10.49
C ALA A 270 13.86 2.94 10.66
N GLY A 271 12.54 3.11 10.59
CA GLY A 271 11.57 2.02 10.65
C GLY A 271 11.25 1.37 9.31
N ILE A 272 12.08 1.56 8.27
CA ILE A 272 11.89 0.96 6.94
C ILE A 272 13.15 0.24 6.50
N VAL A 273 12.97 -0.96 5.93
CA VAL A 273 14.04 -1.79 5.36
C VAL A 273 13.69 -2.13 3.92
N LYS A 274 14.58 -1.80 3.00
CA LYS A 274 14.49 -2.18 1.59
C LYS A 274 15.19 -3.51 1.36
N MET A 275 14.48 -4.48 0.82
CA MET A 275 14.95 -5.83 0.54
C MET A 275 14.94 -6.05 -0.98
N PRO A 276 16.06 -5.79 -1.67
CA PRO A 276 16.15 -6.04 -3.09
C PRO A 276 16.21 -7.55 -3.36
N THR A 277 15.56 -7.97 -4.44
CA THR A 277 15.63 -9.31 -4.97
C THR A 277 16.18 -9.28 -6.40
N THR A 278 16.83 -10.33 -6.85
CA THR A 278 17.22 -10.52 -8.26
C THR A 278 16.17 -11.41 -8.94
N SER A 279 15.99 -11.21 -10.23
CA SER A 279 15.14 -12.07 -11.07
C SER A 279 15.71 -13.46 -11.22
#